data_243491213a3dac57331615ddd84cdae8
#
_entry.id   243491213a3dac57331615ddd84cdae8
#
_cell.length_a   1.000
_cell.length_b   1.000
_cell.length_c   1.000
_cell.angle_alpha   90.00
_cell.angle_beta   90.00
_cell.angle_gamma   90.00
#
_symmetry.space_group_name_H-M   'P 1'
#
loop_
_entity.id
_entity.type
_entity.pdbx_description
1 polymer ?
#
loop_
_entity_poly.entity_id
_entity_poly.type
_entity_poly.pdbx_seq_one_letter_code
_entity_poly.pdbx_strand_id
1 'polypeptide(L)' 'MEHLQTDRNTTAVVEDAYHAAYTAKQDDFMVVGVYDSYESRQRELLHLADVYLSDYIDLTNFWKFASAE' A
#
# COMPACT_ATOMS: atom_id res chain seq x y z
N MET A 1 -6.14 7.46 2.63
CA MET A 1 -5.43 7.06 1.39
C MET A 1 -4.29 8.02 1.13
N GLU A 2 -3.12 7.49 0.91
CA GLU A 2 -1.95 8.30 0.59
C GLU A 2 -1.37 7.88 -0.75
N HIS A 3 -0.93 8.86 -1.51
CA HIS A 3 -0.30 8.64 -2.80
C HIS A 3 1.18 8.95 -2.72
N LEU A 4 2.00 7.98 -3.09
CA LEU A 4 3.46 8.12 -3.08
C LEU A 4 3.97 7.91 -4.49
N GLN A 5 4.86 8.76 -4.94
CA GLN A 5 5.42 8.67 -6.26
C GLN A 5 6.86 8.17 -6.17
N THR A 6 7.17 7.12 -6.91
CA THR A 6 8.51 6.56 -6.95
C THR A 6 9.33 7.23 -8.05
N ASP A 7 10.63 6.89 -8.10
CA ASP A 7 11.55 7.46 -9.08
C ASP A 7 11.18 7.14 -10.53
N ARG A 8 10.34 6.14 -10.74
CA ARG A 8 9.97 5.71 -12.09
C ARG A 8 8.61 6.24 -12.51
N ASN A 9 8.19 7.32 -11.90
CA ASN A 9 6.89 7.93 -12.16
C ASN A 9 5.73 6.98 -11.87
N THR A 10 5.97 5.98 -11.05
CA THR A 10 4.92 5.07 -10.60
C THR A 10 4.28 5.65 -9.35
N THR A 11 2.97 5.72 -9.34
CA THR A 11 2.26 6.17 -8.15
C THR A 11 1.83 4.97 -7.34
N ALA A 12 2.21 4.95 -6.07
CA ALA A 12 1.77 3.93 -5.13
C ALA A 12 0.70 4.53 -4.23
N VAL A 13 -0.33 3.75 -3.96
CA VAL A 13 -1.39 4.13 -3.02
C VAL A 13 -1.21 3.30 -1.76
N VAL A 14 -1.10 3.98 -0.63
CA VAL A 14 -0.97 3.32 0.67
C VAL A 14 -2.35 3.22 1.30
N GLU A 15 -2.78 2.00 1.62
CA GLU A 15 -4.10 1.78 2.17
C GLU A 15 -4.09 0.74 3.27
N ASP A 16 -4.87 1.01 4.31
CA ASP A 16 -5.11 0.07 5.40
C ASP A 16 -6.52 -0.51 5.35
N ALA A 17 -7.34 -0.08 4.40
CA ALA A 17 -8.72 -0.56 4.24
C ALA A 17 -8.86 -1.29 2.92
N TYR A 18 -9.44 -2.49 2.96
CA TYR A 18 -9.56 -3.32 1.77
C TYR A 18 -10.37 -2.64 0.67
N HIS A 19 -11.49 -2.01 1.02
CA HIS A 19 -12.37 -1.42 0.00
C HIS A 19 -11.65 -0.35 -0.81
N ALA A 20 -10.90 0.52 -0.14
CA ALA A 20 -10.16 1.58 -0.82
C ALA A 20 -8.99 1.00 -1.63
N ALA A 21 -8.34 -0.04 -1.11
CA ALA A 21 -7.27 -0.72 -1.84
C ALA A 21 -7.80 -1.35 -3.13
N TYR A 22 -8.97 -1.96 -3.06
CA TYR A 22 -9.61 -2.56 -4.23
C TYR A 22 -9.88 -1.49 -5.30
N THR A 23 -10.37 -0.34 -4.90
CA THR A 23 -10.64 0.76 -5.82
C THR A 23 -9.35 1.25 -6.48
N ALA A 24 -8.29 1.41 -5.70
CA ALA A 24 -7.00 1.83 -6.25
C ALA A 24 -6.47 0.82 -7.26
N LYS A 25 -6.63 -0.47 -6.98
CA LYS A 25 -6.19 -1.53 -7.89
C LYS A 25 -6.95 -1.50 -9.20
N GLN A 26 -8.24 -1.16 -9.15
CA GLN A 26 -9.06 -1.01 -10.35
C GLN A 26 -8.55 0.13 -11.23
N ASP A 27 -7.92 1.12 -10.64
CA ASP A 27 -7.35 2.26 -11.36
C ASP A 27 -5.88 2.06 -11.72
N ASP A 28 -5.40 0.81 -11.62
CA ASP A 28 -4.04 0.43 -11.99
C ASP A 28 -2.93 1.07 -11.13
N PHE A 29 -3.26 1.49 -9.92
CA PHE A 29 -2.22 1.94 -9.00
C PHE A 29 -1.49 0.75 -8.38
N MET A 30 -0.23 0.96 -8.02
CA MET A 30 0.46 0.04 -7.14
C MET A 30 -0.10 0.23 -5.74
N VAL A 31 -0.49 -0.86 -5.08
CA VAL A 31 -1.10 -0.78 -3.75
C VAL A 31 -0.13 -1.29 -2.71
N VAL A 32 0.15 -0.44 -1.72
CA VAL A 32 0.92 -0.81 -0.53
C VAL A 32 -0.08 -0.95 0.62
N GLY A 33 -0.36 -2.19 1.00
CA GLY A 33 -1.28 -2.46 2.10
C GLY A 33 -0.56 -2.38 3.44
N VAL A 34 -1.23 -1.83 4.45
CA VAL A 34 -0.69 -1.75 5.80
C VAL A 34 -1.69 -2.39 6.75
N TYR A 35 -1.18 -3.22 7.66
CA TYR A 35 -2.02 -3.90 8.62
C TYR A 35 -2.76 -2.89 9.50
N ASP A 36 -4.06 -3.14 9.69
CA ASP A 36 -4.92 -2.35 10.57
C ASP A 36 -5.82 -3.32 11.31
N SER A 37 -5.70 -3.35 12.63
CA SER A 37 -6.46 -4.29 13.45
C SER A 37 -7.97 -4.09 13.38
N TYR A 38 -8.41 -2.93 12.92
CA TYR A 38 -9.83 -2.64 12.75
C TYR A 38 -10.39 -3.07 11.40
N GLU A 39 -9.51 -3.44 10.45
CA GLU A 39 -9.98 -3.89 9.15
C GLU A 39 -10.37 -5.35 9.21
N SER A 40 -11.62 -5.66 8.93
CA SER A 40 -12.14 -7.03 9.00
C SER A 40 -11.71 -7.88 7.81
N ARG A 41 -11.23 -7.28 6.73
CA ARG A 41 -10.86 -7.98 5.51
C ARG A 41 -9.36 -7.96 5.28
N GLN A 42 -8.58 -8.17 6.34
CA GLN A 42 -7.11 -8.16 6.26
C GLN A 42 -6.57 -9.21 5.28
N ARG A 43 -7.17 -10.39 5.26
CA ARG A 43 -6.71 -11.46 4.38
C ARG A 43 -6.88 -11.06 2.92
N GLU A 44 -8.01 -10.44 2.59
CA GLU A 44 -8.24 -9.99 1.22
C GLU A 44 -7.30 -8.84 0.87
N LEU A 45 -7.05 -7.93 1.81
CA LEU A 45 -6.11 -6.84 1.59
C LEU A 45 -4.71 -7.39 1.33
N LEU A 46 -4.28 -8.36 2.11
CA LEU A 46 -2.97 -9.00 1.94
C LEU A 46 -2.82 -9.58 0.52
N HIS A 47 -3.86 -10.24 0.03
CA HIS A 47 -3.80 -10.85 -1.30
C HIS A 47 -3.91 -9.83 -2.43
N LEU A 48 -4.60 -8.73 -2.20
CA LEU A 48 -4.81 -7.71 -3.21
C LEU A 48 -3.60 -6.80 -3.38
N ALA A 49 -2.94 -6.46 -2.29
CA ALA A 49 -1.84 -5.48 -2.29
C ALA A 49 -0.62 -6.02 -3.02
N ASP A 50 0.09 -5.15 -3.71
CA ASP A 50 1.37 -5.50 -4.33
C ASP A 50 2.46 -5.66 -3.27
N VAL A 51 2.39 -4.85 -2.21
CA VAL A 51 3.26 -4.95 -1.05
C VAL A 51 2.38 -4.86 0.19
N TYR A 52 2.64 -5.70 1.18
CA TYR A 52 1.88 -5.67 2.43
C TYR A 52 2.83 -5.50 3.59
N LEU A 53 2.59 -4.49 4.42
CA LEU A 53 3.46 -4.11 5.53
C LEU A 53 2.72 -4.25 6.85
N SER A 54 3.45 -4.64 7.89
CA SER A 54 2.85 -4.91 9.19
C SER A 54 2.50 -3.66 9.98
N ASP A 55 3.16 -2.53 9.68
CA ASP A 55 2.87 -1.28 10.36
C ASP A 55 3.47 -0.11 9.57
N TYR A 56 3.23 1.10 10.09
CA TYR A 56 3.71 2.31 9.41
C TYR A 56 5.22 2.53 9.56
N ILE A 57 5.86 1.87 10.51
CA ILE A 57 7.32 1.89 10.62
C ILE A 57 7.91 1.15 9.42
N ASP A 58 7.34 -0.01 9.10
CA ASP A 58 7.75 -0.75 7.91
C ASP A 58 7.49 0.06 6.64
N LEU A 59 6.41 0.82 6.59
CA LEU A 59 6.13 1.68 5.45
C LEU A 59 7.24 2.72 5.28
N THR A 60 7.70 3.32 6.37
CA THR A 60 8.77 4.30 6.31
C THR A 60 10.04 3.68 5.75
N ASN A 61 10.38 2.48 6.20
CA ASN A 61 11.56 1.78 5.71
C ASN A 61 11.41 1.38 4.25
N PHE A 62 10.23 0.92 3.87
CA PHE A 62 9.94 0.59 2.48
C PHE A 62 10.09 1.82 1.58
N TRP A 63 9.55 2.95 2.02
CA TRP A 63 9.61 4.19 1.23
C TRP A 63 11.03 4.67 1.04
N LYS A 64 11.84 4.61 2.10
CA LYS A 64 13.25 4.97 2.00
C LYS A 64 13.97 4.09 0.99
N PHE A 65 13.68 2.80 1.00
CA PHE A 65 14.29 1.86 0.05
C PHE A 65 13.84 2.18 -1.37
N ALA A 66 12.55 2.41 -1.57
CA ALA A 66 11.98 2.62 -2.90
C ALA A 66 12.45 3.92 -3.54
N SER A 67 12.78 4.93 -2.72
CA SER A 67 13.20 6.23 -3.21
C SER A 67 14.71 6.46 -3.13
N ALA A 68 15.46 5.44 -2.77
CA ALA A 68 16.91 5.55 -2.54
C ALA A 68 17.69 5.32 -3.83
N GLU A 69 17.34 5.99 -4.85
CA GLU A 69 18.07 5.87 -6.12
C GLU A 69 19.29 6.78 -6.18
#